data_27af89d87e5f4e5776656ba0bc0beb0d
#
_entry.id   27af89d87e5f4e5776656ba0bc0beb0d
#
_cell.length_a   1.000
_cell.length_b   1.000
_cell.length_c   1.000
_cell.angle_alpha   90.00
_cell.angle_beta   90.00
_cell.angle_gamma   90.00
#
_symmetry.space_group_name_H-M   'P 1'
#
loop_
_entity.id
_entity.type
_entity.pdbx_description
1 polymer ?
#
loop_
_entity_poly.entity_id
_entity_poly.type
_entity_poly.pdbx_seq_one_letter_code
_entity_poly.pdbx_strand_id
1 'polypeptide(L)'
;MADADAATTEDTTKVRLQVAAARQEESGQGIARMPRSAFQALGITEGDVVEITGKRTTAAVAMAAYDEDQTIDVVRLDGLQRGNAEAGSGEHVNVSVAESRPATRVVFAPAQREMRLQGPAQALKRNFFRKPLVAGDLVATTGQQPVQDMPPEVRRMFNAPAYALTQIRLSVVSTSPKGIVHIDENTEVELRAEFEAPRDARAVVNYDDVGGMEDTIQQLREMVELPLRYP
;
A
#
# COMPACT_ATOMS: atom_id res chain seq x y z
N MET A 1 47.47 3.09 15.73
CA MET A 1 46.83 3.97 14.74
C MET A 1 45.40 3.45 14.58
N ALA A 2 44.49 4.18 15.13
CA ALA A 2 43.06 3.83 15.17
C ALA A 2 42.42 4.49 13.96
N ASP A 3 41.85 3.71 13.06
CA ASP A 3 40.94 4.21 12.05
C ASP A 3 39.54 4.20 12.63
N ALA A 4 39.05 5.40 12.85
CA ALA A 4 37.68 5.65 13.25
C ALA A 4 36.79 5.54 12.00
N ASP A 5 36.01 4.49 11.96
CA ASP A 5 34.89 4.34 11.03
C ASP A 5 33.79 5.30 11.46
N ALA A 6 33.80 6.49 10.87
CA ALA A 6 32.77 7.49 11.04
C ALA A 6 31.56 7.06 10.19
N ALA A 7 30.65 6.30 10.80
CA ALA A 7 29.32 6.14 10.27
C ALA A 7 28.65 7.54 10.19
N THR A 8 28.64 8.12 9.02
CA THR A 8 27.86 9.32 8.71
C THR A 8 26.39 8.97 8.83
N THR A 9 25.80 9.25 9.98
CA THR A 9 24.36 9.25 10.14
C THR A 9 23.85 10.45 9.33
N GLU A 10 23.42 10.24 8.10
CA GLU A 10 22.66 11.23 7.35
C GLU A 10 21.40 11.52 8.15
N ASP A 11 21.32 12.75 8.68
CA ASP A 11 20.15 13.28 9.37
C ASP A 11 19.03 13.45 8.32
N THR A 12 18.35 12.35 8.02
CA THR A 12 17.29 12.32 7.00
C THR A 12 16.13 13.15 7.51
N THR A 13 15.88 14.29 6.87
CA THR A 13 14.77 15.18 7.20
C THR A 13 13.46 14.38 7.20
N LYS A 14 12.71 14.47 8.30
CA LYS A 14 11.42 13.78 8.47
C LYS A 14 10.32 14.81 8.68
N VAL A 15 9.20 14.60 8.02
CA VAL A 15 7.99 15.40 8.20
C VAL A 15 6.93 14.53 8.88
N ARG A 16 6.34 15.02 9.96
CA ARG A 16 5.27 14.32 10.67
C ARG A 16 3.92 14.78 10.14
N LEU A 17 3.15 13.86 9.61
CA LEU A 17 1.83 14.12 9.01
C LEU A 17 0.75 13.25 9.66
N GLN A 18 -0.47 13.78 9.74
CA GLN A 18 -1.62 13.01 10.17
C GLN A 18 -2.17 12.17 9.01
N VAL A 19 -2.50 10.92 9.27
CA VAL A 19 -3.03 10.00 8.27
C VAL A 19 -4.50 10.28 8.01
N ALA A 20 -4.86 10.49 6.73
CA ALA A 20 -6.23 10.52 6.25
C ALA A 20 -6.46 9.46 5.16
N ALA A 21 -7.72 9.09 4.94
CA ALA A 21 -8.06 8.15 3.89
C ALA A 21 -7.85 8.75 2.50
N ALA A 22 -7.25 7.99 1.58
CA ALA A 22 -7.20 8.34 0.18
C ALA A 22 -8.57 8.22 -0.48
N ARG A 23 -8.77 8.83 -1.63
CA ARG A 23 -9.99 8.64 -2.43
C ARG A 23 -10.03 7.22 -2.98
N GLN A 24 -11.24 6.68 -3.14
CA GLN A 24 -11.45 5.30 -3.57
C GLN A 24 -10.78 4.98 -4.92
N GLU A 25 -10.72 5.95 -5.81
CA GLU A 25 -10.11 5.85 -7.14
C GLU A 25 -8.60 5.56 -7.08
N GLU A 26 -7.93 5.89 -5.96
CA GLU A 26 -6.50 5.72 -5.75
C GLU A 26 -6.14 4.44 -4.99
N SER A 27 -7.15 3.66 -4.62
CA SER A 27 -6.93 2.43 -3.86
C SER A 27 -6.05 1.43 -4.63
N GLY A 28 -5.00 0.94 -3.97
CA GLY A 28 -4.04 -0.02 -4.54
C GLY A 28 -2.99 0.59 -5.47
N GLN A 29 -2.93 1.92 -5.60
CA GLN A 29 -1.93 2.56 -6.46
C GLN A 29 -0.58 2.76 -5.78
N GLY A 30 -0.50 2.68 -4.44
CA GLY A 30 0.74 2.89 -3.69
C GLY A 30 1.18 4.36 -3.65
N ILE A 31 0.21 5.28 -3.56
CA ILE A 31 0.40 6.73 -3.58
C ILE A 31 0.27 7.30 -2.17
N ALA A 32 1.10 8.27 -1.84
CA ALA A 32 0.99 9.12 -0.65
C ALA A 32 0.77 10.58 -1.09
N ARG A 33 -0.43 11.12 -0.87
CA ARG A 33 -0.69 12.53 -1.15
C ARG A 33 -0.42 13.39 0.07
N MET A 34 0.38 14.42 -0.10
CA MET A 34 0.80 15.32 0.97
C MET A 34 0.85 16.77 0.49
N PRO A 35 0.75 17.77 1.40
CA PRO A 35 0.76 19.17 1.05
C PRO A 35 2.12 19.63 0.50
N ARG A 36 2.13 20.72 -0.27
CA ARG A 36 3.35 21.29 -0.86
C ARG A 36 4.39 21.67 0.18
N SER A 37 3.98 22.06 1.39
CA SER A 37 4.87 22.31 2.52
C SER A 37 5.75 21.10 2.85
N ALA A 38 5.17 19.89 2.83
CA ALA A 38 5.91 18.64 3.04
C ALA A 38 6.91 18.37 1.92
N PHE A 39 6.53 18.61 0.65
CA PHE A 39 7.44 18.48 -0.50
C PHE A 39 8.66 19.44 -0.35
N GLN A 40 8.40 20.69 0.03
CA GLN A 40 9.46 21.67 0.25
C GLN A 40 10.40 21.28 1.40
N ALA A 41 9.81 20.82 2.51
CA ALA A 41 10.58 20.39 3.69
C ALA A 41 11.44 19.15 3.40
N LEU A 42 10.96 18.23 2.57
CA LEU A 42 11.67 17.01 2.17
C LEU A 42 12.61 17.24 0.97
N GLY A 43 12.47 18.33 0.24
CA GLY A 43 13.25 18.60 -0.97
C GLY A 43 12.92 17.66 -2.14
N ILE A 44 11.69 17.18 -2.25
CA ILE A 44 11.22 16.21 -3.26
C ILE A 44 10.25 16.82 -4.25
N THR A 45 9.97 16.08 -5.31
CA THR A 45 9.00 16.38 -6.36
C THR A 45 7.96 15.28 -6.47
N GLU A 46 6.86 15.54 -7.19
CA GLU A 46 5.88 14.50 -7.49
C GLU A 46 6.52 13.35 -8.26
N GLY A 47 6.20 12.13 -7.85
CA GLY A 47 6.76 10.92 -8.43
C GLY A 47 7.96 10.35 -7.66
N ASP A 48 8.56 11.13 -6.76
CA ASP A 48 9.64 10.62 -5.90
C ASP A 48 9.12 9.59 -4.91
N VAL A 49 10.02 8.70 -4.47
CA VAL A 49 9.69 7.67 -3.50
C VAL A 49 9.91 8.20 -2.09
N VAL A 50 8.93 7.98 -1.24
CA VAL A 50 8.99 8.32 0.18
C VAL A 50 8.83 7.07 1.04
N GLU A 51 9.54 7.06 2.15
CA GLU A 51 9.36 6.12 3.25
C GLU A 51 8.31 6.66 4.21
N ILE A 52 7.38 5.82 4.60
CA ILE A 52 6.32 6.12 5.56
C ILE A 52 6.52 5.23 6.77
N THR A 53 6.80 5.83 7.91
CA THR A 53 7.05 5.14 9.17
C THR A 53 5.92 5.41 10.16
N GLY A 54 5.07 4.42 10.35
CA GLY A 54 4.10 4.29 11.44
C GLY A 54 4.66 3.38 12.54
N LYS A 55 3.90 2.35 12.93
CA LYS A 55 4.43 1.25 13.74
C LYS A 55 5.30 0.31 12.91
N ARG A 56 5.05 0.28 11.60
CA ARG A 56 5.85 -0.41 10.59
C ARG A 56 6.24 0.58 9.49
N THR A 57 7.29 0.26 8.75
CA THR A 57 7.79 1.07 7.64
C THR A 57 7.33 0.49 6.32
N THR A 58 6.80 1.34 5.44
CA THR A 58 6.45 1.04 4.05
C THR A 58 6.93 2.17 3.13
N ALA A 59 6.68 2.05 1.84
CA ALA A 59 7.04 3.05 0.87
C ALA A 59 5.89 3.38 -0.08
N ALA A 60 5.86 4.62 -0.57
CA ALA A 60 4.87 5.09 -1.51
C ALA A 60 5.46 6.07 -2.51
N VAL A 61 4.72 6.34 -3.58
CA VAL A 61 5.04 7.43 -4.52
C VAL A 61 4.40 8.71 -4.01
N ALA A 62 5.19 9.76 -3.86
CA ALA A 62 4.73 11.06 -3.40
C ALA A 62 3.93 11.78 -4.49
N MET A 63 2.74 12.25 -4.15
CA MET A 63 1.88 13.04 -5.02
C MET A 63 1.35 14.27 -4.27
N ALA A 64 1.11 15.37 -4.98
CA ALA A 64 0.55 16.57 -4.36
C ALA A 64 -0.84 16.30 -3.80
N ALA A 65 -1.12 16.86 -2.62
CA ALA A 65 -2.43 16.85 -2.03
C ALA A 65 -3.45 17.58 -2.90
N TYR A 66 -4.72 17.27 -2.70
CA TYR A 66 -5.82 18.04 -3.28
C TYR A 66 -5.84 19.46 -2.72
N ASP A 67 -6.50 20.38 -3.42
CA ASP A 67 -6.53 21.80 -3.04
C ASP A 67 -7.06 22.02 -1.61
N GLU A 68 -8.05 21.22 -1.19
CA GLU A 68 -8.62 21.27 0.17
C GLU A 68 -7.62 20.87 1.28
N ASP A 69 -6.61 20.09 0.96
CA ASP A 69 -5.63 19.58 1.93
C ASP A 69 -4.29 20.34 1.93
N GLN A 70 -4.14 21.35 1.07
CA GLN A 70 -2.85 22.06 0.91
C GLN A 70 -2.42 22.86 2.14
N THR A 71 -3.35 23.18 3.04
CA THR A 71 -3.12 24.02 4.22
C THR A 71 -3.05 23.23 5.53
N ILE A 72 -3.16 21.91 5.47
CA ILE A 72 -3.16 21.04 6.64
C ILE A 72 -2.05 19.98 6.54
N ASP A 73 -1.48 19.60 7.68
CA ASP A 73 -0.40 18.63 7.76
C ASP A 73 -0.93 17.18 7.70
N VAL A 74 -1.48 16.81 6.55
CA VAL A 74 -2.13 15.52 6.31
C VAL A 74 -1.42 14.76 5.20
N VAL A 75 -1.31 13.44 5.36
CA VAL A 75 -0.98 12.50 4.29
C VAL A 75 -2.16 11.57 4.02
N ARG A 76 -2.66 11.55 2.78
CA ARG A 76 -3.70 10.60 2.38
C ARG A 76 -3.08 9.30 1.91
N LEU A 77 -3.46 8.23 2.57
CA LEU A 77 -3.03 6.86 2.30
C LEU A 77 -4.25 5.97 2.08
N ASP A 78 -4.17 5.06 1.14
CA ASP A 78 -5.21 4.04 0.97
C ASP A 78 -5.17 2.99 2.10
N GLY A 79 -6.17 2.10 2.14
CA GLY A 79 -6.28 1.09 3.19
C GLY A 79 -5.07 0.14 3.23
N LEU A 80 -4.48 -0.20 2.06
CA LEU A 80 -3.30 -1.05 2.00
C LEU A 80 -2.07 -0.35 2.56
N GLN A 81 -1.84 0.91 2.15
CA GLN A 81 -0.71 1.70 2.66
C GLN A 81 -0.81 1.93 4.17
N ARG A 82 -2.01 2.23 4.68
CA ARG A 82 -2.25 2.36 6.11
C ARG A 82 -1.99 1.05 6.86
N GLY A 83 -2.46 -0.07 6.31
CA GLY A 83 -2.19 -1.41 6.84
C GLY A 83 -0.70 -1.74 6.83
N ASN A 84 0.01 -1.41 5.75
CA ASN A 84 1.45 -1.62 5.62
C ASN A 84 2.26 -0.77 6.60
N ALA A 85 1.83 0.47 6.87
CA ALA A 85 2.46 1.34 7.87
C ALA A 85 2.01 1.03 9.31
N GLU A 86 1.01 0.16 9.50
CA GLU A 86 0.33 -0.05 10.77
C GLU A 86 -0.10 1.28 11.42
N ALA A 87 -0.73 2.15 10.61
CA ALA A 87 -1.18 3.47 11.04
C ALA A 87 -2.66 3.68 10.65
N GLY A 88 -3.50 3.90 11.64
CA GLY A 88 -4.93 4.20 11.47
C GLY A 88 -5.17 5.64 10.98
N SER A 89 -6.38 5.88 10.45
CA SER A 89 -6.83 7.24 10.12
C SER A 89 -6.84 8.10 11.39
N GLY A 90 -6.31 9.31 11.31
CA GLY A 90 -6.13 10.22 12.45
C GLY A 90 -4.83 10.01 13.24
N GLU A 91 -4.13 8.90 13.07
CA GLU A 91 -2.79 8.70 13.66
C GLU A 91 -1.73 9.50 12.88
N HIS A 92 -0.54 9.62 13.45
CA HIS A 92 0.56 10.32 12.80
C HIS A 92 1.61 9.32 12.31
N VAL A 93 2.17 9.64 11.14
CA VAL A 93 3.31 8.94 10.57
C VAL A 93 4.45 9.92 10.30
N ASN A 94 5.68 9.41 10.26
CA ASN A 94 6.82 10.15 9.79
C ASN A 94 7.06 9.82 8.32
N VAL A 95 7.20 10.83 7.49
CA VAL A 95 7.52 10.71 6.07
C VAL A 95 8.93 11.24 5.84
N SER A 96 9.74 10.49 5.14
CA SER A 96 11.10 10.85 4.75
C SER A 96 11.39 10.47 3.31
N VAL A 97 12.41 11.08 2.73
CA VAL A 97 12.89 10.71 1.39
C VAL A 97 13.42 9.28 1.43
N ALA A 98 13.15 8.51 0.39
CA ALA A 98 13.66 7.16 0.28
C ALA A 98 14.30 6.91 -1.09
N GLU A 99 15.45 6.24 -1.07
CA GLU A 99 16.01 5.68 -2.28
C GLU A 99 15.40 4.30 -2.55
N SER A 100 14.78 4.17 -3.71
CA SER A 100 14.32 2.88 -4.20
C SER A 100 15.37 2.26 -5.11
N ARG A 101 15.83 1.06 -4.76
CA ARG A 101 16.84 0.31 -5.54
C ARG A 101 16.19 -0.65 -6.54
N PRO A 102 16.76 -0.88 -7.73
CA PRO A 102 16.26 -1.92 -8.61
C PRO A 102 16.35 -3.29 -7.94
N ALA A 103 15.26 -4.05 -7.99
CA ALA A 103 15.23 -5.40 -7.46
C ALA A 103 15.85 -6.39 -8.45
N THR A 104 16.67 -7.32 -7.97
CA THR A 104 17.09 -8.49 -8.75
C THR A 104 15.99 -9.54 -8.74
N ARG A 105 15.27 -9.70 -7.61
CA ARG A 105 14.17 -10.65 -7.47
C ARG A 105 13.09 -10.12 -6.53
N VAL A 106 11.83 -10.34 -6.90
CA VAL A 106 10.65 -10.08 -6.05
C VAL A 106 9.75 -11.30 -6.06
N VAL A 107 9.36 -11.76 -4.86
CA VAL A 107 8.48 -12.91 -4.69
C VAL A 107 7.13 -12.43 -4.15
N PHE A 108 6.06 -12.75 -4.86
CA PHE A 108 4.69 -12.48 -4.44
C PHE A 108 3.97 -13.77 -4.04
N ALA A 109 3.01 -13.66 -3.14
CA ALA A 109 2.06 -14.72 -2.80
C ALA A 109 0.64 -14.14 -2.67
N PRO A 110 -0.42 -14.96 -2.84
CA PRO A 110 -1.77 -14.52 -2.51
C PRO A 110 -1.85 -14.08 -1.05
N ALA A 111 -2.56 -12.99 -0.76
CA ALA A 111 -2.78 -12.53 0.61
C ALA A 111 -3.95 -13.26 1.31
N GLN A 112 -4.73 -14.06 0.59
CA GLN A 112 -5.88 -14.83 1.09
C GLN A 112 -5.64 -16.33 0.98
N ARG A 113 -5.94 -17.07 2.05
CA ARG A 113 -5.69 -18.53 2.16
C ARG A 113 -6.43 -19.37 1.13
N GLU A 114 -7.61 -18.92 0.72
CA GLU A 114 -8.48 -19.66 -0.20
C GLU A 114 -8.19 -19.35 -1.67
N MET A 115 -7.34 -18.36 -1.93
CA MET A 115 -7.02 -17.93 -3.28
C MET A 115 -5.81 -18.69 -3.81
N ARG A 116 -6.01 -19.44 -4.89
CA ARG A 116 -4.93 -19.97 -5.71
C ARG A 116 -4.78 -19.10 -6.94
N LEU A 117 -3.64 -18.45 -7.06
CA LEU A 117 -3.33 -17.64 -8.22
C LEU A 117 -2.52 -18.46 -9.22
N GLN A 118 -3.06 -18.53 -10.43
CA GLN A 118 -2.33 -19.03 -11.60
C GLN A 118 -2.31 -17.90 -12.62
N GLY A 119 -1.14 -17.46 -12.99
CA GLY A 119 -1.00 -16.41 -13.98
C GLY A 119 0.46 -16.16 -14.34
N PRO A 120 0.72 -15.55 -15.49
CA PRO A 120 2.09 -15.26 -15.90
C PRO A 120 2.68 -14.16 -15.01
N ALA A 121 3.84 -14.44 -14.40
CA ALA A 121 4.59 -13.47 -13.60
C ALA A 121 4.87 -12.15 -14.35
N GLN A 122 4.88 -12.18 -15.66
CA GLN A 122 4.99 -11.02 -16.54
C GLN A 122 3.85 -10.00 -16.37
N ALA A 123 2.65 -10.42 -16.01
CA ALA A 123 1.55 -9.52 -15.74
C ALA A 123 1.81 -8.73 -14.45
N LEU A 124 2.31 -9.41 -13.40
CA LEU A 124 2.70 -8.74 -12.15
C LEU A 124 3.85 -7.78 -12.37
N LYS A 125 4.85 -8.17 -13.15
CA LYS A 125 5.98 -7.31 -13.50
C LYS A 125 5.51 -6.00 -14.12
N ARG A 126 4.54 -6.04 -15.05
CA ARG A 126 3.97 -4.83 -15.67
C ARG A 126 3.16 -3.98 -14.70
N ASN A 127 2.35 -4.61 -13.83
CA ASN A 127 1.46 -3.91 -12.91
C ASN A 127 2.22 -3.18 -11.79
N PHE A 128 3.39 -3.74 -11.40
CA PHE A 128 4.22 -3.18 -10.34
C PHE A 128 5.51 -2.54 -10.86
N PHE A 129 5.60 -2.32 -12.17
CA PHE A 129 6.77 -1.67 -12.79
C PHE A 129 7.00 -0.29 -12.18
N ARG A 130 8.21 -0.03 -11.70
CA ARG A 130 8.66 1.19 -11.02
C ARG A 130 7.90 1.58 -9.75
N LYS A 131 6.98 0.76 -9.25
CA LYS A 131 6.35 1.01 -7.97
C LYS A 131 7.29 0.59 -6.84
N PRO A 132 7.37 1.38 -5.74
CA PRO A 132 8.14 0.99 -4.57
C PRO A 132 7.48 -0.21 -3.88
N LEU A 133 8.30 -1.15 -3.46
CA LEU A 133 7.89 -2.39 -2.79
C LEU A 133 8.78 -2.62 -1.57
N VAL A 134 8.18 -3.06 -0.49
CA VAL A 134 8.89 -3.49 0.73
C VAL A 134 8.46 -4.92 1.07
N ALA A 135 9.39 -5.76 1.49
CA ALA A 135 9.05 -7.10 1.93
C ALA A 135 8.10 -7.08 3.13
N GLY A 136 7.05 -7.88 3.06
CA GLY A 136 5.96 -7.91 4.05
C GLY A 136 4.78 -7.01 3.71
N ASP A 137 4.85 -6.14 2.70
CA ASP A 137 3.74 -5.29 2.30
C ASP A 137 2.63 -6.07 1.60
N LEU A 138 1.41 -5.61 1.80
CA LEU A 138 0.27 -5.99 0.98
C LEU A 138 0.14 -5.01 -0.18
N VAL A 139 0.00 -5.55 -1.37
CA VAL A 139 -0.20 -4.78 -2.60
C VAL A 139 -1.41 -5.30 -3.35
N ALA A 140 -2.01 -4.48 -4.21
CA ALA A 140 -3.15 -4.89 -5.01
C ALA A 140 -2.86 -4.82 -6.51
N THR A 141 -3.44 -5.75 -7.23
CA THR A 141 -3.46 -5.76 -8.70
C THR A 141 -4.86 -6.07 -9.19
N THR A 142 -5.18 -5.66 -10.40
CA THR A 142 -6.46 -6.00 -11.02
C THR A 142 -6.32 -7.34 -11.74
N GLY A 143 -7.19 -8.27 -11.43
CA GLY A 143 -7.31 -9.55 -12.09
C GLY A 143 -8.69 -9.77 -12.68
N GLN A 144 -8.82 -10.80 -13.52
CA GLN A 144 -10.11 -11.25 -14.04
C GLN A 144 -10.51 -12.52 -13.28
N GLN A 145 -11.68 -12.49 -12.66
CA GLN A 145 -12.26 -13.69 -12.08
C GLN A 145 -13.50 -14.13 -12.89
N PRO A 146 -13.68 -15.45 -13.11
CA PRO A 146 -14.93 -15.94 -13.70
C PRO A 146 -16.11 -15.56 -12.81
N VAL A 147 -17.19 -15.06 -13.39
CA VAL A 147 -18.43 -14.80 -12.67
C VAL A 147 -19.09 -16.16 -12.42
N GLN A 148 -18.92 -16.72 -11.21
CA GLN A 148 -19.38 -18.07 -10.87
C GLN A 148 -20.88 -18.15 -10.52
N ASP A 149 -21.48 -17.06 -10.03
CA ASP A 149 -22.84 -17.05 -9.48
C ASP A 149 -23.96 -16.92 -10.53
N MET A 150 -23.62 -16.91 -11.82
CA MET A 150 -24.61 -16.74 -12.88
C MET A 150 -24.58 -17.95 -13.84
N PRO A 151 -25.68 -18.72 -13.95
CA PRO A 151 -25.79 -19.81 -14.92
C PRO A 151 -25.46 -19.32 -16.34
N PRO A 152 -24.79 -20.14 -17.19
CA PRO A 152 -24.41 -19.74 -18.54
C PRO A 152 -25.56 -19.24 -19.42
N GLU A 153 -26.75 -19.79 -19.21
CA GLU A 153 -27.97 -19.40 -19.93
C GLU A 153 -28.43 -18.00 -19.55
N VAL A 154 -28.46 -17.70 -18.25
CA VAL A 154 -28.82 -16.39 -17.73
C VAL A 154 -27.79 -15.34 -18.18
N ARG A 155 -26.51 -15.70 -18.17
CA ARG A 155 -25.43 -14.82 -18.65
C ARG A 155 -25.62 -14.43 -20.12
N ARG A 156 -25.98 -15.39 -20.99
CA ARG A 156 -26.27 -15.11 -22.40
C ARG A 156 -27.48 -14.22 -22.58
N MET A 157 -28.52 -14.41 -21.74
CA MET A 157 -29.78 -13.66 -21.82
C MET A 157 -29.59 -12.16 -21.49
N PHE A 158 -28.68 -11.86 -20.56
CA PHE A 158 -28.37 -10.50 -20.13
C PHE A 158 -27.10 -9.93 -20.76
N ASN A 159 -26.48 -10.62 -21.71
CA ASN A 159 -25.19 -10.25 -22.33
C ASN A 159 -24.12 -9.89 -21.28
N ALA A 160 -24.16 -10.59 -20.12
CA ALA A 160 -23.27 -10.33 -19.00
C ALA A 160 -21.85 -10.85 -19.28
N PRO A 161 -20.80 -10.12 -18.86
CA PRO A 161 -19.43 -10.55 -19.08
C PRO A 161 -19.13 -11.87 -18.37
N ALA A 162 -18.34 -12.73 -19.01
CA ALA A 162 -17.91 -14.01 -18.42
C ALA A 162 -16.92 -13.83 -17.27
N TYR A 163 -16.25 -12.69 -17.22
CA TYR A 163 -15.24 -12.35 -16.22
C TYR A 163 -15.53 -10.98 -15.64
N ALA A 164 -15.40 -10.84 -14.34
CA ALA A 164 -15.42 -9.57 -13.63
C ALA A 164 -13.99 -9.13 -13.32
N LEU A 165 -13.73 -7.84 -13.42
CA LEU A 165 -12.49 -7.26 -12.91
C LEU A 165 -12.58 -7.26 -11.37
N THR A 166 -11.61 -7.88 -10.76
CA THR A 166 -11.53 -7.97 -9.29
C THR A 166 -10.17 -7.48 -8.82
N GLN A 167 -10.14 -6.83 -7.68
CA GLN A 167 -8.90 -6.46 -7.03
C GLN A 167 -8.33 -7.68 -6.30
N ILE A 168 -7.14 -8.10 -6.70
CA ILE A 168 -6.41 -9.21 -6.10
C ILE A 168 -5.37 -8.64 -5.15
N ARG A 169 -5.42 -9.02 -3.88
CA ARG A 169 -4.43 -8.66 -2.88
C ARG A 169 -3.30 -9.69 -2.86
N LEU A 170 -2.07 -9.19 -2.93
CA LEU A 170 -0.84 -9.99 -2.89
C LEU A 170 0.02 -9.54 -1.71
N SER A 171 0.75 -10.48 -1.14
CA SER A 171 1.82 -10.21 -0.19
C SER A 171 3.16 -10.16 -0.93
N VAL A 172 3.99 -9.18 -0.64
CA VAL A 172 5.40 -9.16 -1.04
C VAL A 172 6.17 -10.02 -0.03
N VAL A 173 6.40 -11.29 -0.39
CA VAL A 173 7.03 -12.26 0.51
C VAL A 173 8.49 -11.91 0.77
N SER A 174 9.21 -11.58 -0.28
CA SER A 174 10.63 -11.20 -0.19
C SER A 174 11.08 -10.36 -1.37
N THR A 175 12.10 -9.54 -1.12
CA THR A 175 12.79 -8.72 -2.12
C THR A 175 14.29 -8.95 -2.03
N SER A 176 14.98 -8.83 -3.15
CA SER A 176 16.44 -8.80 -3.23
C SER A 176 16.85 -7.60 -4.10
N PRO A 177 17.62 -6.63 -3.56
CA PRO A 177 18.10 -6.53 -2.17
C PRO A 177 16.98 -6.28 -1.16
N LYS A 178 17.27 -6.32 0.13
CA LYS A 178 16.35 -5.93 1.20
C LYS A 178 16.19 -4.41 1.22
N GLY A 179 15.04 -3.96 1.75
CA GLY A 179 14.70 -2.54 1.85
C GLY A 179 13.66 -2.14 0.81
N ILE A 180 13.64 -0.85 0.48
CA ILE A 180 12.72 -0.31 -0.53
C ILE A 180 13.30 -0.58 -1.91
N VAL A 181 12.56 -1.33 -2.72
CA VAL A 181 12.97 -1.71 -4.07
C VAL A 181 11.89 -1.37 -5.09
N HIS A 182 12.24 -1.33 -6.35
CA HIS A 182 11.30 -1.25 -7.47
C HIS A 182 11.60 -2.32 -8.52
N ILE A 183 10.58 -2.71 -9.24
CA ILE A 183 10.69 -3.65 -10.36
C ILE A 183 11.14 -2.89 -11.60
N ASP A 184 12.17 -3.41 -12.26
CA ASP A 184 12.68 -2.96 -13.55
C ASP A 184 12.62 -4.06 -14.62
N GLU A 185 13.23 -3.82 -15.79
CA GLU A 185 13.25 -4.78 -16.91
C GLU A 185 14.04 -6.06 -16.58
N ASN A 186 15.03 -6.00 -15.69
CA ASN A 186 15.91 -7.10 -15.33
C ASN A 186 15.42 -7.87 -14.10
N THR A 187 14.43 -7.36 -13.38
CA THR A 187 13.89 -7.98 -12.18
C THR A 187 13.24 -9.33 -12.48
N GLU A 188 13.67 -10.38 -11.78
CA GLU A 188 12.97 -11.65 -11.75
C GLU A 188 11.76 -11.56 -10.83
N VAL A 189 10.55 -11.83 -11.36
CA VAL A 189 9.32 -11.84 -10.59
C VAL A 189 8.80 -13.26 -10.46
N GLU A 190 8.60 -13.71 -9.22
CA GLU A 190 8.02 -15.02 -8.89
C GLU A 190 6.65 -14.83 -8.23
N LEU A 191 5.69 -15.66 -8.63
CA LEU A 191 4.40 -15.78 -7.98
C LEU A 191 4.28 -17.18 -7.34
N ARG A 192 4.16 -17.24 -6.02
CA ARG A 192 3.83 -18.47 -5.32
C ARG A 192 2.35 -18.77 -5.45
N ALA A 193 2.02 -20.04 -5.66
CA ALA A 193 0.63 -20.48 -5.83
C ALA A 193 -0.15 -20.48 -4.51
N GLU A 194 0.52 -20.63 -3.38
CA GLU A 194 -0.08 -20.78 -2.06
C GLU A 194 0.06 -19.50 -1.24
N PHE A 195 -0.94 -19.29 -0.37
CA PHE A 195 -0.92 -18.22 0.61
C PHE A 195 0.33 -18.31 1.50
N GLU A 196 1.03 -17.21 1.61
CA GLU A 196 2.08 -17.02 2.60
C GLU A 196 1.76 -15.75 3.39
N ALA A 197 1.45 -15.92 4.67
CA ALA A 197 1.24 -14.76 5.53
C ALA A 197 2.52 -13.92 5.55
N PRO A 198 2.43 -12.59 5.41
CA PRO A 198 3.58 -11.73 5.66
C PRO A 198 4.13 -12.06 7.04
N ARG A 199 5.43 -12.28 7.17
CA ARG A 199 6.05 -12.77 8.41
C ARG A 199 5.78 -11.90 9.63
N ASP A 200 5.40 -10.62 9.41
CA ASP A 200 5.16 -9.62 10.43
C ASP A 200 3.73 -9.01 10.39
N ALA A 201 2.84 -9.50 9.53
CA ALA A 201 1.48 -8.96 9.45
C ALA A 201 0.59 -9.49 10.57
N ARG A 202 0.47 -8.76 11.65
CA ARG A 202 -0.74 -8.82 12.46
C ARG A 202 -1.89 -8.32 11.58
N ALA A 203 -2.98 -9.06 11.51
CA ALA A 203 -4.17 -8.66 10.76
C ALA A 203 -4.70 -7.35 11.35
N VAL A 204 -4.31 -6.23 10.78
CA VAL A 204 -4.94 -4.94 11.07
C VAL A 204 -6.22 -4.92 10.24
N VAL A 205 -7.31 -5.37 10.83
CA VAL A 205 -8.65 -5.18 10.28
C VAL A 205 -8.99 -3.72 10.49
N ASN A 206 -9.03 -2.94 9.42
CA ASN A 206 -9.48 -1.55 9.44
C ASN A 206 -10.98 -1.48 9.14
N TYR A 207 -11.66 -0.48 9.70
CA TYR A 207 -13.09 -0.22 9.43
C TYR A 207 -13.39 -0.03 7.93
N ASP A 208 -12.41 0.41 7.14
CA ASP A 208 -12.53 0.56 5.68
C ASP A 208 -12.55 -0.78 4.92
N ASP A 209 -12.21 -1.89 5.58
CA ASP A 209 -12.35 -3.25 5.01
C ASP A 209 -13.81 -3.73 5.05
N VAL A 210 -14.69 -3.01 5.75
CA VAL A 210 -16.13 -3.25 5.82
C VAL A 210 -16.81 -2.33 4.83
N GLY A 211 -16.90 -2.75 3.57
CA GLY A 211 -17.56 -1.98 2.52
C GLY A 211 -19.06 -1.78 2.78
N GLY A 212 -19.57 -0.57 2.52
CA GLY A 212 -21.01 -0.28 2.47
C GLY A 212 -21.69 0.04 3.79
N MET A 213 -20.94 0.35 4.86
CA MET A 213 -21.52 0.71 6.16
C MET A 213 -20.87 1.96 6.79
N GLU A 214 -20.54 2.96 5.95
CA GLU A 214 -19.86 4.18 6.40
C GLU A 214 -20.60 4.89 7.55
N ASP A 215 -21.93 5.03 7.47
CA ASP A 215 -22.74 5.65 8.52
C ASP A 215 -22.72 4.84 9.83
N THR A 216 -22.75 3.52 9.74
CA THR A 216 -22.70 2.62 10.91
C THR A 216 -21.31 2.63 11.57
N ILE A 217 -20.27 2.70 10.77
CA ILE A 217 -18.88 2.83 11.24
C ILE A 217 -18.66 4.17 11.94
N GLN A 218 -19.23 5.25 11.40
CA GLN A 218 -19.18 6.57 12.03
C GLN A 218 -19.89 6.56 13.39
N GLN A 219 -21.07 5.96 13.49
CA GLN A 219 -21.81 5.81 14.75
C GLN A 219 -21.06 4.95 15.78
N LEU A 220 -20.41 3.87 15.35
CA LEU A 220 -19.58 3.03 16.23
C LEU A 220 -18.35 3.79 16.75
N ARG A 221 -17.70 4.60 15.91
CA ARG A 221 -16.61 5.48 16.33
C ARG A 221 -17.05 6.47 17.41
N GLU A 222 -18.18 7.12 17.21
CA GLU A 222 -18.71 8.09 18.15
C GLU A 222 -19.15 7.46 19.47
N MET A 223 -19.76 6.27 19.43
CA MET A 223 -20.27 5.60 20.64
C MET A 223 -19.20 4.83 21.44
N VAL A 224 -18.16 4.31 20.79
CA VAL A 224 -17.21 3.42 21.44
C VAL A 224 -15.80 4.02 21.54
N GLU A 225 -15.30 4.60 20.46
CA GLU A 225 -13.92 5.09 20.40
C GLU A 225 -13.73 6.43 21.13
N LEU A 226 -14.67 7.34 20.99
CA LEU A 226 -14.61 8.66 21.64
C LEU A 226 -14.69 8.58 23.18
N PRO A 227 -15.59 7.81 23.80
CA PRO A 227 -15.61 7.68 25.26
C PRO A 227 -14.42 6.97 25.87
N LEU A 228 -13.76 6.04 25.11
CA LEU A 228 -12.55 5.35 25.56
C LEU A 228 -11.30 6.23 25.46
N ARG A 229 -11.32 7.21 24.58
CA ARG A 229 -10.19 8.12 24.35
C ARG A 229 -10.21 9.38 25.20
N TYR A 230 -11.42 9.75 25.67
CA TYR A 230 -11.68 10.92 26.51
C TYR A 230 -12.68 10.52 27.64
N PRO A 231 -12.18 9.81 28.70
CA PRO A 231 -13.01 9.39 29.82
C PRO A 231 -13.49 10.57 30.68
#